data_0713e6898c750a308724d7fd7a5971bd
#
_entry.id   0713e6898c750a308724d7fd7a5971bd
#
_cell.length_a   1.000
_cell.length_b   1.000
_cell.length_c   1.000
_cell.angle_alpha   90.00
_cell.angle_beta   90.00
_cell.angle_gamma   90.00
#
_symmetry.space_group_name_H-M   'P 1'
#
loop_
_entity.id
_entity.type
_entity.pdbx_description
1 polymer ?
#
loop_
_entity_poly.entity_id
_entity_poly.type
_entity_poly.pdbx_seq_one_letter_code
_entity_poly.pdbx_strand_id
1 'polypeptide(L)'
;MNKCWCALAIVLTLAAIQANPTAQVTDEQAPPTFRARFETSQGPFVIEVHREWAPIAADRFYTLVRRGFYNDARFFRVLNGFMAQFGLNGDPKIQGEYATANLLDEPPKQSNLRGFVTFAKESSPNTRYTMIFINYKDNSYLDADGFAPFGQVVSGMEIVEKLYSGYGRQNVPDQRRIKSEGNAYLTAEYPKLDFIKTAQIENTK
;
A
#
# COMPACT_ATOMS: atom_id res chain seq x y z
N MET A 1 78.36 -21.33 10.87
CA MET A 1 77.67 -20.19 10.27
C MET A 1 76.19 -20.62 10.05
N ASN A 2 75.32 -20.40 10.99
CA ASN A 2 73.91 -20.83 10.93
C ASN A 2 73.06 -19.62 10.58
N LYS A 3 72.35 -19.64 9.43
CA LYS A 3 71.41 -18.63 9.02
C LYS A 3 70.01 -19.06 9.45
N CYS A 4 69.46 -18.37 10.47
CA CYS A 4 68.06 -18.48 10.88
C CYS A 4 67.18 -17.69 9.90
N TRP A 5 66.27 -18.35 9.23
CA TRP A 5 65.24 -17.71 8.45
C TRP A 5 63.95 -17.63 9.31
N CYS A 6 63.59 -16.41 9.68
CA CYS A 6 62.29 -16.14 10.25
C CYS A 6 61.26 -16.00 9.14
N ALA A 7 60.36 -16.94 9.03
CA ALA A 7 59.21 -16.82 8.15
C ALA A 7 58.09 -16.00 8.86
N LEU A 8 57.79 -14.83 8.31
CA LEU A 8 56.71 -13.96 8.77
C LEU A 8 55.39 -14.44 8.15
N ALA A 9 54.52 -15.08 8.94
CA ALA A 9 53.21 -15.48 8.47
C ALA A 9 52.27 -14.29 8.59
N ILE A 10 51.84 -13.75 7.45
CA ILE A 10 50.80 -12.71 7.37
C ILE A 10 49.45 -13.43 7.42
N VAL A 11 48.72 -13.27 8.54
CA VAL A 11 47.35 -13.74 8.69
C VAL A 11 46.43 -12.66 8.10
N LEU A 12 45.91 -12.87 6.89
CA LEU A 12 44.83 -12.06 6.34
C LEU A 12 43.52 -12.47 6.99
N THR A 13 42.99 -11.64 7.88
CA THR A 13 41.61 -11.77 8.38
C THR A 13 40.65 -11.21 7.32
N LEU A 14 39.98 -12.08 6.58
CA LEU A 14 38.83 -11.69 5.78
C LEU A 14 37.69 -11.30 6.74
N ALA A 15 37.41 -10.01 6.88
CA ALA A 15 36.18 -9.53 7.48
C ALA A 15 35.02 -9.85 6.53
N ALA A 16 34.25 -10.89 6.83
CA ALA A 16 32.99 -11.17 6.13
C ALA A 16 32.01 -10.02 6.44
N ILE A 17 31.74 -9.19 5.44
CA ILE A 17 30.63 -8.23 5.50
C ILE A 17 29.34 -9.06 5.51
N GLN A 18 28.78 -9.25 6.71
CA GLN A 18 27.45 -9.82 6.84
C GLN A 18 26.45 -8.77 6.32
N ALA A 19 25.95 -8.98 5.10
CA ALA A 19 24.79 -8.27 4.61
C ALA A 19 23.63 -8.59 5.59
N ASN A 20 23.15 -7.59 6.32
CA ASN A 20 21.93 -7.74 7.10
C ASN A 20 20.81 -8.19 6.15
N PRO A 21 20.15 -9.32 6.38
CA PRO A 21 18.99 -9.68 5.57
C PRO A 21 17.97 -8.56 5.77
N THR A 22 17.57 -7.91 4.69
CA THR A 22 16.44 -6.98 4.67
C THR A 22 15.27 -7.73 5.31
N ALA A 23 14.77 -7.24 6.44
CA ALA A 23 13.68 -7.91 7.15
C ALA A 23 12.50 -8.06 6.19
N GLN A 24 12.20 -9.29 5.80
CA GLN A 24 11.12 -9.58 4.88
C GLN A 24 9.80 -9.20 5.56
N VAL A 25 9.02 -8.34 4.93
CA VAL A 25 7.71 -7.96 5.46
C VAL A 25 6.84 -9.21 5.53
N THR A 26 6.48 -9.62 6.75
CA THR A 26 5.56 -10.73 6.99
C THR A 26 4.18 -10.15 7.31
N ASP A 27 3.19 -10.59 6.56
CA ASP A 27 1.80 -10.21 6.81
C ASP A 27 1.19 -11.06 7.92
N GLU A 28 0.38 -10.41 8.76
CA GLU A 28 -0.42 -11.09 9.78
C GLU A 28 -1.66 -11.71 9.10
N GLN A 29 -2.03 -12.90 9.51
CA GLN A 29 -3.28 -13.49 9.06
C GLN A 29 -4.47 -12.69 9.59
N ALA A 30 -5.29 -12.17 8.69
CA ALA A 30 -6.48 -11.42 9.03
C ALA A 30 -7.61 -12.34 9.54
N PRO A 31 -8.54 -11.82 10.36
CA PRO A 31 -9.80 -12.49 10.64
C PRO A 31 -10.59 -12.77 9.35
N PRO A 32 -11.52 -13.75 9.36
CA PRO A 32 -12.36 -14.05 8.20
C PRO A 32 -13.11 -12.84 7.65
N THR A 33 -13.60 -11.98 8.56
CA THR A 33 -14.22 -10.68 8.25
C THR A 33 -13.77 -9.68 9.30
N PHE A 34 -13.44 -8.46 8.86
CA PHE A 34 -13.11 -7.37 9.77
C PHE A 34 -13.44 -6.02 9.15
N ARG A 35 -13.48 -4.98 9.97
CA ARG A 35 -13.70 -3.62 9.54
C ARG A 35 -12.50 -2.75 9.84
N ALA A 36 -12.18 -1.88 8.89
CA ALA A 36 -11.15 -0.86 9.03
C ALA A 36 -11.82 0.52 8.88
N ARG A 37 -11.70 1.34 9.94
CA ARG A 37 -12.19 2.71 9.97
C ARG A 37 -11.08 3.66 9.56
N PHE A 38 -11.40 4.54 8.63
CA PHE A 38 -10.54 5.60 8.13
C PHE A 38 -11.09 6.95 8.53
N GLU A 39 -10.32 7.73 9.29
CA GLU A 39 -10.58 9.14 9.54
C GLU A 39 -9.82 9.97 8.50
N THR A 40 -10.51 10.78 7.72
CA THR A 40 -9.89 11.56 6.65
C THR A 40 -10.09 13.07 6.82
N SER A 41 -9.49 13.87 5.95
CA SER A 41 -9.72 15.31 5.85
C SER A 41 -11.18 15.67 5.52
N GLN A 42 -11.93 14.76 4.83
CA GLN A 42 -13.32 14.96 4.43
C GLN A 42 -14.33 14.33 5.40
N GLY A 43 -13.88 13.52 6.35
CA GLY A 43 -14.72 12.76 7.29
C GLY A 43 -14.39 11.27 7.29
N PRO A 44 -15.14 10.47 8.06
CA PRO A 44 -14.88 9.05 8.21
C PRO A 44 -15.53 8.20 7.13
N PHE A 45 -14.88 7.06 6.82
CA PHE A 45 -15.50 5.94 6.10
C PHE A 45 -15.01 4.61 6.67
N VAL A 46 -15.73 3.52 6.38
CA VAL A 46 -15.42 2.19 6.87
C VAL A 46 -15.35 1.22 5.70
N ILE A 47 -14.25 0.46 5.64
CA ILE A 47 -14.09 -0.68 4.74
C ILE A 47 -14.35 -1.96 5.51
N GLU A 48 -15.28 -2.80 5.04
CA GLU A 48 -15.43 -4.18 5.49
C GLU A 48 -14.66 -5.09 4.54
N VAL A 49 -13.83 -5.96 5.11
CA VAL A 49 -12.96 -6.88 4.39
C VAL A 49 -13.44 -8.30 4.60
N HIS A 50 -13.49 -9.07 3.51
CA HIS A 50 -13.82 -10.50 3.52
C HIS A 50 -12.58 -11.27 3.04
N ARG A 51 -11.88 -11.91 3.98
CA ARG A 51 -10.62 -12.61 3.69
C ARG A 51 -10.76 -13.65 2.59
N GLU A 52 -11.90 -14.34 2.52
CA GLU A 52 -12.18 -15.36 1.50
C GLU A 52 -12.20 -14.81 0.06
N TRP A 53 -12.45 -13.50 -0.14
CA TRP A 53 -12.49 -12.91 -1.49
C TRP A 53 -11.10 -12.86 -2.12
N ALA A 54 -10.10 -12.42 -1.35
CA ALA A 54 -8.70 -12.35 -1.75
C ALA A 54 -7.80 -12.44 -0.50
N PRO A 55 -7.46 -13.65 -0.03
CA PRO A 55 -6.77 -13.88 1.24
C PRO A 55 -5.44 -13.14 1.38
N ILE A 56 -4.60 -13.15 0.35
CA ILE A 56 -3.29 -12.50 0.38
C ILE A 56 -3.45 -10.98 0.48
N ALA A 57 -4.39 -10.41 -0.28
CA ALA A 57 -4.71 -8.99 -0.22
C ALA A 57 -5.28 -8.59 1.14
N ALA A 58 -6.19 -9.39 1.70
CA ALA A 58 -6.79 -9.13 3.02
C ALA A 58 -5.75 -9.14 4.14
N ASP A 59 -4.84 -10.12 4.15
CA ASP A 59 -3.77 -10.25 5.14
C ASP A 59 -2.79 -9.04 5.06
N ARG A 60 -2.40 -8.63 3.84
CA ARG A 60 -1.58 -7.43 3.63
C ARG A 60 -2.31 -6.18 4.10
N PHE A 61 -3.55 -5.97 3.72
CA PHE A 61 -4.32 -4.79 4.12
C PHE A 61 -4.48 -4.71 5.64
N TYR A 62 -4.80 -5.85 6.30
CA TYR A 62 -4.88 -5.96 7.75
C TYR A 62 -3.58 -5.52 8.42
N THR A 63 -2.45 -6.06 7.95
CA THR A 63 -1.11 -5.73 8.45
C THR A 63 -0.80 -4.24 8.28
N LEU A 64 -1.07 -3.67 7.10
CA LEU A 64 -0.81 -2.25 6.82
C LEU A 64 -1.63 -1.34 7.73
N VAL A 65 -2.92 -1.64 7.95
CA VAL A 65 -3.78 -0.87 8.86
C VAL A 65 -3.27 -0.98 10.30
N ARG A 66 -2.97 -2.18 10.78
CA ARG A 66 -2.47 -2.38 12.15
C ARG A 66 -1.14 -1.69 12.44
N ARG A 67 -0.26 -1.60 11.44
CA ARG A 67 1.01 -0.89 11.54
C ARG A 67 0.88 0.62 11.34
N GLY A 68 -0.33 1.14 11.12
CA GLY A 68 -0.56 2.55 10.85
C GLY A 68 0.03 3.04 9.52
N PHE A 69 0.31 2.13 8.60
CA PHE A 69 0.96 2.45 7.32
C PHE A 69 0.20 3.51 6.51
N TYR A 70 -1.13 3.51 6.60
CA TYR A 70 -1.97 4.47 5.86
C TYR A 70 -2.13 5.82 6.58
N ASN A 71 -1.64 5.98 7.81
CA ASN A 71 -1.71 7.27 8.50
C ASN A 71 -0.93 8.34 7.72
N ASP A 72 -1.53 9.51 7.57
CA ASP A 72 -1.04 10.65 6.78
C ASP A 72 -0.82 10.33 5.27
N ALA A 73 -1.28 9.18 4.76
CA ALA A 73 -1.25 8.89 3.33
C ALA A 73 -2.23 9.77 2.55
N ARG A 74 -1.82 10.24 1.37
CA ARG A 74 -2.64 11.09 0.50
C ARG A 74 -3.43 10.25 -0.50
N PHE A 75 -4.66 10.73 -0.84
CA PHE A 75 -5.40 10.25 -2.00
C PHE A 75 -4.78 10.89 -3.26
N PHE A 76 -3.67 10.34 -3.70
CA PHE A 76 -2.82 10.96 -4.73
C PHE A 76 -3.41 10.91 -6.14
N ARG A 77 -4.45 10.09 -6.36
CA ARG A 77 -5.13 9.98 -7.66
C ARG A 77 -6.62 9.76 -7.45
N VAL A 78 -7.40 10.82 -7.63
CA VAL A 78 -8.86 10.80 -7.53
C VAL A 78 -9.44 11.18 -8.88
N LEU A 79 -10.18 10.26 -9.49
CA LEU A 79 -10.74 10.43 -10.83
C LEU A 79 -12.26 10.25 -10.78
N ASN A 80 -13.00 11.33 -10.94
CA ASN A 80 -14.45 11.30 -10.98
C ASN A 80 -14.95 10.28 -12.00
N GLY A 81 -15.97 9.50 -11.61
CA GLY A 81 -16.52 8.45 -12.46
C GLY A 81 -15.58 7.27 -12.72
N PHE A 82 -14.52 7.13 -11.90
CA PHE A 82 -13.63 5.97 -11.97
C PHE A 82 -13.28 5.46 -10.56
N MET A 83 -12.33 6.09 -9.85
CA MET A 83 -11.87 5.60 -8.55
C MET A 83 -11.11 6.66 -7.75
N ALA A 84 -10.92 6.40 -6.43
CA ALA A 84 -9.94 7.07 -5.57
C ALA A 84 -8.81 6.10 -5.19
N GLN A 85 -7.56 6.48 -5.44
CA GLN A 85 -6.37 5.66 -5.20
C GLN A 85 -5.46 6.29 -4.15
N PHE A 86 -4.98 5.47 -3.22
CA PHE A 86 -4.06 5.83 -2.14
C PHE A 86 -3.17 4.64 -1.78
N GLY A 87 -2.35 4.77 -0.72
CA GLY A 87 -1.56 3.66 -0.20
C GLY A 87 -0.08 3.74 -0.56
N LEU A 88 0.42 4.94 -0.81
CA LEU A 88 1.83 5.28 -0.69
C LEU A 88 2.02 6.02 0.62
N ASN A 89 2.95 5.56 1.47
CA ASN A 89 3.21 6.19 2.76
C ASN A 89 3.93 7.53 2.56
N GLY A 90 3.58 8.50 3.39
CA GLY A 90 4.18 9.83 3.35
C GLY A 90 5.64 9.90 3.84
N ASP A 91 6.12 8.87 4.53
CA ASP A 91 7.53 8.71 4.92
C ASP A 91 8.23 7.74 3.96
N PRO A 92 9.24 8.19 3.20
CA PRO A 92 9.99 7.35 2.27
C PRO A 92 10.68 6.15 2.93
N LYS A 93 11.05 6.21 4.21
CA LYS A 93 11.66 5.08 4.92
C LYS A 93 10.64 3.97 5.12
N ILE A 94 9.46 4.31 5.64
CA ILE A 94 8.36 3.35 5.84
C ILE A 94 7.91 2.80 4.48
N GLN A 95 7.80 3.65 3.45
CA GLN A 95 7.48 3.22 2.09
C GLN A 95 8.52 2.23 1.55
N GLY A 96 9.80 2.48 1.82
CA GLY A 96 10.92 1.65 1.38
C GLY A 96 10.91 0.23 1.93
N GLU A 97 10.35 0.00 3.12
CA GLU A 97 10.20 -1.34 3.71
C GLU A 97 9.36 -2.29 2.82
N TYR A 98 8.45 -1.72 2.03
CA TYR A 98 7.55 -2.45 1.13
C TYR A 98 8.00 -2.44 -0.33
N ALA A 99 9.16 -1.86 -0.66
CA ALA A 99 9.60 -1.68 -2.04
C ALA A 99 9.72 -2.99 -2.85
N THR A 100 10.03 -4.10 -2.17
CA THR A 100 10.16 -5.44 -2.76
C THR A 100 9.13 -6.44 -2.23
N ALA A 101 8.18 -5.98 -1.42
CA ALA A 101 7.18 -6.83 -0.76
C ALA A 101 5.93 -7.03 -1.63
N ASN A 102 6.11 -7.44 -2.87
CA ASN A 102 5.04 -7.71 -3.80
C ASN A 102 4.17 -8.90 -3.37
N LEU A 103 2.88 -8.82 -3.69
CA LEU A 103 1.90 -9.88 -3.49
C LEU A 103 1.74 -10.71 -4.76
N LEU A 104 1.56 -12.00 -4.59
CA LEU A 104 1.11 -12.88 -5.67
C LEU A 104 -0.29 -12.50 -6.11
N ASP A 105 -0.58 -12.58 -7.40
CA ASP A 105 -1.92 -12.31 -7.92
C ASP A 105 -2.91 -13.38 -7.43
N GLU A 106 -4.15 -12.94 -7.25
CA GLU A 106 -5.28 -13.78 -6.84
C GLU A 106 -6.41 -13.63 -7.86
N PRO A 107 -7.15 -14.70 -8.15
CA PRO A 107 -8.28 -14.60 -9.06
C PRO A 107 -9.40 -13.76 -8.44
N PRO A 108 -10.05 -12.85 -9.20
CA PRO A 108 -11.20 -12.11 -8.72
C PRO A 108 -12.37 -13.05 -8.36
N LYS A 109 -12.84 -13.01 -7.13
CA LYS A 109 -14.05 -13.68 -6.66
C LYS A 109 -15.25 -12.73 -6.57
N GLN A 110 -14.97 -11.43 -6.61
CA GLN A 110 -15.94 -10.36 -6.63
C GLN A 110 -15.65 -9.45 -7.81
N SER A 111 -16.65 -8.70 -8.26
CA SER A 111 -16.49 -7.73 -9.32
C SER A 111 -16.14 -6.34 -8.77
N ASN A 112 -15.44 -5.53 -9.57
CA ASN A 112 -15.04 -4.16 -9.25
C ASN A 112 -16.23 -3.19 -9.37
N LEU A 113 -17.25 -3.36 -8.53
CA LEU A 113 -18.44 -2.51 -8.48
C LEU A 113 -18.20 -1.28 -7.61
N ARG A 114 -19.13 -0.29 -7.63
CA ARG A 114 -19.05 0.90 -6.79
C ARG A 114 -18.89 0.53 -5.31
N GLY A 115 -17.91 1.15 -4.65
CA GLY A 115 -17.57 0.93 -3.25
C GLY A 115 -16.60 -0.24 -3.01
N PHE A 116 -16.39 -1.13 -3.98
CA PHE A 116 -15.42 -2.22 -3.83
C PHE A 116 -13.99 -1.71 -3.81
N VAL A 117 -13.15 -2.38 -3.02
CA VAL A 117 -11.76 -1.98 -2.74
C VAL A 117 -10.80 -3.06 -3.24
N THR A 118 -9.80 -2.62 -3.99
CA THR A 118 -8.91 -3.52 -4.73
C THR A 118 -7.47 -3.00 -4.67
N PHE A 119 -6.48 -3.91 -4.59
CA PHE A 119 -5.08 -3.51 -4.73
C PHE A 119 -4.77 -3.11 -6.17
N ALA A 120 -4.11 -1.96 -6.32
CA ALA A 120 -3.56 -1.54 -7.61
C ALA A 120 -2.35 -2.39 -7.98
N LYS A 121 -2.19 -2.66 -9.28
CA LYS A 121 -1.05 -3.38 -9.86
C LYS A 121 -0.61 -2.72 -11.16
N GLU A 122 0.58 -3.06 -11.60
CA GLU A 122 1.07 -2.75 -12.94
C GLU A 122 0.59 -3.81 -13.95
N SER A 123 0.94 -3.66 -15.21
CA SER A 123 0.61 -4.64 -16.26
C SER A 123 1.28 -6.00 -16.07
N SER A 124 2.44 -6.03 -15.40
CA SER A 124 3.13 -7.28 -15.05
C SER A 124 2.42 -8.01 -13.91
N PRO A 125 2.45 -9.35 -13.88
CA PRO A 125 1.89 -10.13 -12.78
C PRO A 125 2.66 -9.90 -11.48
N ASN A 126 1.97 -10.11 -10.33
CA ASN A 126 2.55 -10.06 -9.00
C ASN A 126 3.22 -8.71 -8.67
N THR A 127 2.57 -7.60 -9.03
CA THR A 127 3.08 -6.24 -8.78
C THR A 127 2.26 -5.46 -7.76
N ARG A 128 1.27 -6.09 -7.14
CA ARG A 128 0.51 -5.53 -6.01
C ARG A 128 1.41 -5.45 -4.79
N TYR A 129 1.34 -4.35 -3.98
CA TYR A 129 2.12 -4.26 -2.72
C TYR A 129 1.45 -3.44 -1.61
N THR A 130 1.18 -2.13 -1.78
CA THR A 130 0.55 -1.28 -0.75
C THR A 130 -0.56 -0.39 -1.27
N MET A 131 -0.54 -0.07 -2.59
CA MET A 131 -1.53 0.82 -3.19
C MET A 131 -2.86 0.13 -3.38
N ILE A 132 -3.93 0.81 -2.97
CA ILE A 132 -5.32 0.35 -3.16
C ILE A 132 -6.16 1.44 -3.79
N PHE A 133 -7.29 1.06 -4.36
CA PHE A 133 -8.28 2.00 -4.87
C PHE A 133 -9.70 1.59 -4.48
N ILE A 134 -10.57 2.59 -4.35
CA ILE A 134 -12.01 2.44 -4.11
C ILE A 134 -12.73 2.80 -5.41
N ASN A 135 -13.55 1.90 -5.92
CA ASN A 135 -14.30 2.11 -7.15
C ASN A 135 -15.45 3.11 -6.95
N TYR A 136 -15.60 4.09 -7.85
CA TYR A 136 -16.68 5.08 -7.82
C TYR A 136 -17.92 4.64 -8.60
N LYS A 137 -17.77 3.68 -9.48
CA LYS A 137 -18.84 3.11 -10.29
C LYS A 137 -18.60 1.63 -10.56
N ASP A 138 -19.41 1.04 -11.42
CA ASP A 138 -19.16 -0.25 -12.04
C ASP A 138 -17.92 -0.15 -12.96
N ASN A 139 -16.84 -0.80 -12.53
CA ASN A 139 -15.59 -0.96 -13.26
C ASN A 139 -15.30 -2.45 -13.49
N SER A 140 -16.33 -3.27 -13.68
CA SER A 140 -16.24 -4.74 -13.82
C SER A 140 -15.30 -5.20 -14.96
N TYR A 141 -15.01 -4.34 -15.93
CA TYR A 141 -14.00 -4.62 -16.95
C TYR A 141 -12.59 -4.88 -16.37
N LEU A 142 -12.29 -4.38 -15.15
CA LEU A 142 -11.02 -4.62 -14.46
C LEU A 142 -10.89 -6.08 -13.97
N ASP A 143 -11.98 -6.82 -13.86
CA ASP A 143 -11.96 -8.20 -13.39
C ASP A 143 -11.18 -9.08 -14.37
N ALA A 144 -11.32 -8.84 -15.68
CA ALA A 144 -10.58 -9.55 -16.72
C ALA A 144 -9.06 -9.29 -16.66
N ASP A 145 -8.65 -8.13 -16.13
CA ASP A 145 -7.25 -7.78 -15.92
C ASP A 145 -6.69 -8.30 -14.57
N GLY A 146 -7.50 -9.08 -13.81
CA GLY A 146 -7.09 -9.71 -12.56
C GLY A 146 -7.03 -8.74 -11.36
N PHE A 147 -7.79 -7.65 -11.38
CA PHE A 147 -7.98 -6.80 -10.20
C PHE A 147 -9.00 -7.47 -9.27
N ALA A 148 -8.50 -8.11 -8.21
CA ALA A 148 -9.31 -8.88 -7.25
C ALA A 148 -9.74 -8.01 -6.05
N PRO A 149 -11.05 -7.68 -5.91
CA PRO A 149 -11.55 -7.00 -4.72
C PRO A 149 -11.40 -7.86 -3.46
N PHE A 150 -11.03 -7.23 -2.35
CA PHE A 150 -10.88 -7.88 -1.05
C PHE A 150 -11.83 -7.34 0.02
N GLY A 151 -12.51 -6.23 -0.25
CA GLY A 151 -13.43 -5.57 0.66
C GLY A 151 -14.30 -4.54 -0.04
N GLN A 152 -15.16 -3.90 0.74
CA GLN A 152 -16.06 -2.86 0.25
C GLN A 152 -16.27 -1.76 1.29
N VAL A 153 -16.55 -0.54 0.84
CA VAL A 153 -16.97 0.56 1.72
C VAL A 153 -18.40 0.29 2.16
N VAL A 154 -18.59 0.08 3.46
CA VAL A 154 -19.92 -0.20 4.07
C VAL A 154 -20.52 1.03 4.75
N SER A 155 -19.75 2.09 4.94
CA SER A 155 -20.19 3.36 5.50
C SER A 155 -19.31 4.49 5.00
N GLY A 156 -19.89 5.66 4.71
CA GLY A 156 -19.15 6.87 4.32
C GLY A 156 -18.73 6.90 2.86
N MET A 157 -19.39 6.17 1.95
CA MET A 157 -19.08 6.25 0.52
C MET A 157 -19.26 7.68 -0.03
N GLU A 158 -20.21 8.44 0.50
CA GLU A 158 -20.42 9.85 0.19
C GLU A 158 -19.24 10.75 0.63
N ILE A 159 -18.46 10.33 1.61
CA ILE A 159 -17.23 11.00 2.04
C ILE A 159 -16.12 10.68 1.03
N VAL A 160 -16.01 9.42 0.61
CA VAL A 160 -15.04 9.00 -0.42
C VAL A 160 -15.28 9.75 -1.74
N GLU A 161 -16.53 9.98 -2.11
CA GLU A 161 -16.90 10.71 -3.34
C GLU A 161 -16.66 12.23 -3.26
N LYS A 162 -16.45 12.80 -2.06
CA LYS A 162 -16.09 14.21 -1.86
C LYS A 162 -14.59 14.47 -1.95
N LEU A 163 -13.76 13.43 -2.03
CA LEU A 163 -12.30 13.59 -2.12
C LEU A 163 -11.91 14.47 -3.31
N TYR A 164 -10.94 15.33 -3.10
CA TYR A 164 -10.52 16.32 -4.09
C TYR A 164 -10.01 15.67 -5.38
N SER A 165 -10.70 15.90 -6.48
CA SER A 165 -10.42 15.35 -7.81
C SER A 165 -9.88 16.37 -8.81
N GLY A 166 -9.61 17.61 -8.36
CA GLY A 166 -9.29 18.74 -9.26
C GLY A 166 -7.96 18.63 -10.01
N TYR A 167 -7.08 17.71 -9.60
CA TYR A 167 -5.86 17.43 -10.37
C TYR A 167 -6.12 16.56 -11.62
N GLY A 168 -7.20 15.77 -11.63
CA GLY A 168 -7.63 14.98 -12.78
C GLY A 168 -6.60 13.96 -13.27
N ARG A 169 -6.74 13.53 -14.55
CA ARG A 169 -5.84 12.53 -15.15
C ARG A 169 -4.48 13.09 -15.56
N GLN A 170 -4.46 14.36 -15.96
CA GLN A 170 -3.27 14.96 -16.60
C GLN A 170 -2.25 15.49 -15.59
N ASN A 171 -2.68 15.73 -14.35
CA ASN A 171 -1.82 16.31 -13.32
C ASN A 171 -1.79 15.43 -12.06
N VAL A 172 -1.69 14.11 -12.26
CA VAL A 172 -1.51 13.15 -11.15
C VAL A 172 -0.08 13.24 -10.63
N PRO A 173 0.15 13.27 -9.30
CA PRO A 173 1.49 13.23 -8.72
C PRO A 173 2.33 12.06 -9.24
N ASP A 174 3.62 12.30 -9.49
CA ASP A 174 4.55 11.23 -9.88
C ASP A 174 4.77 10.27 -8.70
N GLN A 175 4.33 9.03 -8.87
CA GLN A 175 4.42 8.00 -7.81
C GLN A 175 5.87 7.68 -7.43
N ARG A 176 6.85 7.84 -8.34
CA ARG A 176 8.27 7.63 -8.02
C ARG A 176 8.74 8.71 -7.05
N ARG A 177 8.33 9.97 -7.28
CA ARG A 177 8.62 11.07 -6.37
C ARG A 177 7.90 10.91 -5.03
N ILE A 178 6.65 10.41 -5.01
CA ILE A 178 5.99 10.08 -3.74
C ILE A 178 6.80 9.06 -2.95
N LYS A 179 7.30 8.00 -3.60
CA LYS A 179 8.11 6.96 -2.96
C LYS A 179 9.45 7.49 -2.41
N SER A 180 10.07 8.46 -3.06
CA SER A 180 11.40 8.98 -2.70
C SER A 180 11.39 10.25 -1.85
N GLU A 181 10.36 11.10 -1.99
CA GLU A 181 10.27 12.41 -1.34
C GLU A 181 9.09 12.50 -0.35
N GLY A 182 8.14 11.57 -0.44
CA GLY A 182 7.00 11.47 0.47
C GLY A 182 6.08 12.67 0.48
N ASN A 183 5.54 12.98 1.66
CA ASN A 183 4.63 14.10 1.85
C ASN A 183 5.29 15.48 1.68
N ALA A 184 6.62 15.59 1.74
CA ALA A 184 7.30 16.85 1.42
C ALA A 184 7.00 17.29 -0.02
N TYR A 185 7.10 16.35 -0.98
CA TYR A 185 6.73 16.58 -2.37
C TYR A 185 5.24 16.92 -2.52
N LEU A 186 4.37 16.11 -1.90
CA LEU A 186 2.92 16.26 -2.07
C LEU A 186 2.41 17.57 -1.46
N THR A 187 2.95 17.98 -0.31
CA THR A 187 2.56 19.24 0.34
C THR A 187 2.99 20.45 -0.47
N ALA A 188 4.17 20.41 -1.09
CA ALA A 188 4.70 21.51 -1.87
C ALA A 188 3.97 21.70 -3.21
N GLU A 189 3.71 20.62 -3.94
CA GLU A 189 3.21 20.68 -5.31
C GLU A 189 1.71 20.33 -5.45
N TYR A 190 1.14 19.59 -4.48
CA TYR A 190 -0.23 19.13 -4.48
C TYR A 190 -0.99 19.40 -3.16
N PRO A 191 -0.99 20.64 -2.66
CA PRO A 191 -1.50 20.99 -1.31
C PRO A 191 -3.00 20.74 -1.11
N LYS A 192 -3.76 20.53 -2.20
CA LYS A 192 -5.21 20.27 -2.12
C LYS A 192 -5.58 18.79 -1.99
N LEU A 193 -4.59 17.88 -1.99
CA LEU A 193 -4.88 16.46 -1.82
C LEU A 193 -5.49 16.18 -0.45
N ASP A 194 -6.60 15.48 -0.43
CA ASP A 194 -7.15 14.91 0.78
C ASP A 194 -6.25 13.80 1.33
N PHE A 195 -6.36 13.56 2.64
CA PHE A 195 -5.48 12.63 3.32
C PHE A 195 -6.20 11.84 4.41
N ILE A 196 -5.59 10.73 4.78
CA ILE A 196 -6.01 9.86 5.87
C ILE A 196 -5.34 10.38 7.15
N LYS A 197 -6.13 10.79 8.14
CA LYS A 197 -5.60 11.16 9.46
C LYS A 197 -5.15 9.91 10.21
N THR A 198 -6.03 8.91 10.28
CA THR A 198 -5.76 7.61 10.90
C THR A 198 -6.55 6.51 10.20
N ALA A 199 -5.97 5.30 10.19
CA ALA A 199 -6.65 4.07 9.79
C ALA A 199 -6.49 3.04 10.92
N GLN A 200 -7.60 2.42 11.35
CA GLN A 200 -7.60 1.49 12.49
C GLN A 200 -8.58 0.35 12.24
N ILE A 201 -8.23 -0.84 12.74
CA ILE A 201 -9.17 -1.98 12.78
C ILE A 201 -10.22 -1.69 13.85
N GLU A 202 -11.49 -1.78 13.48
CA GLU A 202 -12.58 -1.67 14.46
C GLU A 202 -12.59 -2.92 15.36
N ASN A 203 -12.66 -2.69 16.68
CA ASN A 203 -12.87 -3.78 17.63
C ASN A 203 -14.30 -4.32 17.44
N THR A 204 -14.43 -5.52 16.92
CA THR A 204 -15.72 -6.25 16.97
C THR A 204 -16.02 -6.55 18.42
N LYS A 205 -17.10 -5.92 18.94
CA LYS A 205 -17.65 -6.29 20.24
C LYS A 205 -18.34 -7.64 20.15
#